data_dee4848fdb7b4f59064c1e86669594a4
#
_entry.id   dee4848fdb7b4f59064c1e86669594a4
#
_cell.length_a   1.000
_cell.length_b   1.000
_cell.length_c   1.000
_cell.angle_alpha   90.00
_cell.angle_beta   90.00
_cell.angle_gamma   90.00
#
_symmetry.space_group_name_H-M   'P 1'
#
loop_
_entity.id
_entity.type
_entity.pdbx_description
1 polymer ?
#
loop_
_entity_poly.entity_id
_entity_poly.type
_entity_poly.pdbx_seq_one_letter_code
_entity_poly.pdbx_strand_id
1 'polypeptide(L)'
;MSTEQFYRFLYLVVWPFFNLFHPVRSVGREHIPEGAAVICPNHTALSDPFFVAFAFQKKNPLRVMAKIQLMRVPVIGWLLGKAGIFGVDRGHADMHAAKTALRCLKEGHKLLIFPEGTRVEEGENVDAKAGAAMFATRTGVPIVPMYIPAQKHWFRPTTVVIGEPYYPQIQGRRATAEENQEIAREIMRRIHALGGLPQ
;
A
#
# COMPACT_ATOMS: atom_id res chain seq x y z
N MET A 1 -20.78 -5.88 12.73
CA MET A 1 -19.64 -4.93 12.66
C MET A 1 -19.21 -4.82 11.22
N SER A 2 -19.19 -3.59 10.66
CA SER A 2 -18.72 -3.36 9.30
C SER A 2 -17.21 -3.61 9.18
N THR A 3 -16.71 -3.77 7.93
CA THR A 3 -15.27 -3.96 7.67
C THR A 3 -14.42 -2.83 8.26
N GLU A 4 -14.89 -1.57 8.14
CA GLU A 4 -14.17 -0.43 8.70
C GLU A 4 -14.18 -0.40 10.24
N GLN A 5 -15.30 -0.76 10.86
CA GLN A 5 -15.37 -0.88 12.31
C GLN A 5 -14.42 -1.96 12.82
N PHE A 6 -14.34 -3.09 12.09
CA PHE A 6 -13.42 -4.17 12.43
C PHE A 6 -11.96 -3.76 12.23
N TYR A 7 -11.63 -3.06 11.13
CA TYR A 7 -10.31 -2.49 10.91
C TYR A 7 -9.88 -1.57 12.05
N ARG A 8 -10.77 -0.65 12.45
CA ARG A 8 -10.52 0.28 13.58
C ARG A 8 -10.33 -0.45 14.91
N PHE A 9 -11.12 -1.48 15.17
CA PHE A 9 -10.95 -2.34 16.34
C PHE A 9 -9.60 -3.05 16.32
N LEU A 10 -9.26 -3.71 15.21
CA LEU A 10 -7.98 -4.39 15.07
C LEU A 10 -6.78 -3.43 15.18
N TYR A 11 -6.91 -2.23 14.61
CA TYR A 11 -5.93 -1.15 14.77
C TYR A 11 -5.70 -0.83 16.26
N LEU A 12 -6.77 -0.63 17.04
CA LEU A 12 -6.68 -0.28 18.46
C LEU A 12 -6.06 -1.39 19.31
N VAL A 13 -6.25 -2.65 18.92
CA VAL A 13 -5.65 -3.81 19.60
C VAL A 13 -4.17 -3.95 19.22
N VAL A 14 -3.83 -3.85 17.95
CA VAL A 14 -2.47 -4.14 17.48
C VAL A 14 -1.51 -2.95 17.68
N TRP A 15 -2.02 -1.72 17.50
CA TRP A 15 -1.19 -0.51 17.54
C TRP A 15 -0.36 -0.34 18.83
N PRO A 16 -0.90 -0.51 20.06
CA PRO A 16 -0.11 -0.28 21.27
C PRO A 16 1.06 -1.27 21.40
N PHE A 17 0.81 -2.54 21.07
CA PHE A 17 1.87 -3.56 21.11
C PHE A 17 2.92 -3.31 20.02
N PHE A 18 2.50 -3.06 18.79
CA PHE A 18 3.43 -2.78 17.71
C PHE A 18 4.25 -1.51 18.00
N ASN A 19 3.58 -0.43 18.42
CA ASN A 19 4.23 0.84 18.67
C ASN A 19 5.16 0.83 19.89
N LEU A 20 4.98 -0.09 20.83
CA LEU A 20 5.91 -0.31 21.94
C LEU A 20 7.27 -0.80 21.44
N PHE A 21 7.27 -1.74 20.47
CA PHE A 21 8.50 -2.34 19.96
C PHE A 21 9.03 -1.60 18.71
N HIS A 22 8.15 -1.05 17.92
CA HIS A 22 8.46 -0.34 16.68
C HIS A 22 7.68 0.98 16.63
N PRO A 23 8.10 2.03 17.33
CA PRO A 23 7.42 3.31 17.30
C PRO A 23 7.37 3.85 15.87
N VAL A 24 6.18 4.30 15.43
CA VAL A 24 5.97 4.82 14.08
C VAL A 24 5.86 6.33 14.10
N ARG A 25 6.75 7.00 13.40
CA ARG A 25 6.62 8.41 13.04
C ARG A 25 6.20 8.53 11.58
N SER A 26 5.49 9.57 11.22
CA SER A 26 5.12 9.82 9.82
C SER A 26 5.25 11.29 9.49
N VAL A 27 5.79 11.55 8.31
CA VAL A 27 5.91 12.86 7.67
C VAL A 27 5.01 12.85 6.44
N GLY A 28 4.37 13.99 6.12
CA GLY A 28 3.50 14.11 4.95
C GLY A 28 2.09 13.56 5.16
N ARG A 29 1.56 13.52 6.38
CA ARG A 29 0.17 13.09 6.63
C ARG A 29 -0.88 13.97 5.96
N GLU A 30 -0.56 15.23 5.74
CA GLU A 30 -1.34 16.20 4.99
C GLU A 30 -1.54 15.79 3.52
N HIS A 31 -0.67 14.94 2.99
CA HIS A 31 -0.75 14.40 1.64
C HIS A 31 -1.75 13.23 1.51
N ILE A 32 -2.32 12.74 2.61
CA ILE A 32 -3.32 11.67 2.54
C ILE A 32 -4.61 12.22 1.93
N PRO A 33 -4.98 11.82 0.70
CA PRO A 33 -6.16 12.39 0.05
C PRO A 33 -7.44 11.94 0.74
N GLU A 34 -8.48 12.75 0.64
CA GLU A 34 -9.84 12.31 0.95
C GLU A 34 -10.31 11.32 -0.13
N GLY A 35 -11.04 10.28 0.27
CA GLY A 35 -11.58 9.27 -0.66
C GLY A 35 -10.57 8.24 -1.15
N ALA A 36 -10.80 7.76 -2.37
CA ALA A 36 -10.03 6.68 -2.97
C ALA A 36 -8.64 7.11 -3.43
N ALA A 37 -7.67 6.25 -3.23
CA ALA A 37 -6.30 6.41 -3.73
C ALA A 37 -5.59 5.07 -3.82
N VAL A 38 -4.57 4.96 -4.67
CA VAL A 38 -3.64 3.84 -4.69
C VAL A 38 -2.41 4.23 -3.87
N ILE A 39 -2.18 3.51 -2.76
CA ILE A 39 -1.07 3.76 -1.84
C ILE A 39 0.07 2.83 -2.21
N CYS A 40 1.21 3.39 -2.56
CA CYS A 40 2.36 2.69 -3.13
C CYS A 40 3.61 2.88 -2.24
N PRO A 41 3.84 2.06 -1.22
CA PRO A 41 5.11 2.02 -0.49
C PRO A 41 6.12 1.08 -1.15
N ASN A 42 7.42 1.24 -0.83
CA ASN A 42 8.42 0.18 -1.01
C ASN A 42 8.19 -0.99 -0.04
N HIS A 43 8.75 -2.17 -0.34
CA HIS A 43 8.52 -3.38 0.44
C HIS A 43 9.81 -4.13 0.76
N THR A 44 10.30 -4.01 1.99
CA THR A 44 11.53 -4.66 2.46
C THR A 44 11.28 -5.69 3.57
N ALA A 45 10.16 -5.56 4.32
CA ALA A 45 9.90 -6.41 5.47
C ALA A 45 8.42 -6.80 5.60
N LEU A 46 8.14 -7.93 6.28
CA LEU A 46 6.77 -8.36 6.62
C LEU A 46 5.99 -7.35 7.46
N SER A 47 6.70 -6.49 8.19
CA SER A 47 6.12 -5.46 9.04
C SER A 47 5.66 -4.21 8.28
N ASP A 48 6.06 -4.01 7.02
CA ASP A 48 5.76 -2.79 6.25
C ASP A 48 4.27 -2.45 6.18
N PRO A 49 3.33 -3.41 5.97
CA PRO A 49 1.91 -3.09 5.98
C PRO A 49 1.41 -2.47 7.29
N PHE A 50 2.03 -2.84 8.42
CA PHE A 50 1.69 -2.25 9.73
C PHE A 50 2.21 -0.80 9.82
N PHE A 51 3.44 -0.54 9.34
CA PHE A 51 3.97 0.83 9.29
C PHE A 51 3.07 1.74 8.45
N VAL A 52 2.59 1.26 7.29
CA VAL A 52 1.64 2.01 6.46
C VAL A 52 0.33 2.23 7.20
N ALA A 53 -0.27 1.18 7.76
CA ALA A 53 -1.55 1.27 8.47
C ALA A 53 -1.48 2.26 9.65
N PHE A 54 -0.36 2.27 10.39
CA PHE A 54 -0.17 3.17 11.52
C PHE A 54 0.16 4.60 11.10
N ALA A 55 0.87 4.80 9.98
CA ALA A 55 1.09 6.12 9.39
C ALA A 55 -0.24 6.75 8.93
N PHE A 56 -1.15 5.97 8.34
CA PHE A 56 -2.48 6.40 7.88
C PHE A 56 -3.50 6.57 9.02
N GLN A 57 -3.22 6.00 10.17
CA GLN A 57 -4.09 6.03 11.35
C GLN A 57 -5.47 5.34 11.14
N LYS A 58 -6.18 5.09 12.25
CA LYS A 58 -7.48 4.42 12.25
C LYS A 58 -8.60 5.12 11.47
N LYS A 59 -8.43 6.42 11.19
CA LYS A 59 -9.40 7.22 10.43
C LYS A 59 -9.35 6.99 8.91
N ASN A 60 -8.24 6.45 8.41
CA ASN A 60 -8.01 6.15 6.99
C ASN A 60 -7.85 4.63 6.79
N PRO A 61 -8.92 3.83 6.85
CA PRO A 61 -8.83 2.39 6.70
C PRO A 61 -8.33 2.02 5.29
N LEU A 62 -7.41 1.05 5.25
CA LEU A 62 -6.81 0.57 4.02
C LEU A 62 -7.42 -0.76 3.56
N ARG A 63 -7.61 -0.92 2.27
CA ARG A 63 -7.78 -2.21 1.61
C ARG A 63 -6.41 -2.68 1.15
N VAL A 64 -6.02 -3.89 1.50
CA VAL A 64 -4.64 -4.36 1.26
C VAL A 64 -4.66 -5.58 0.36
N MET A 65 -3.87 -5.54 -0.72
CA MET A 65 -3.60 -6.73 -1.53
C MET A 65 -2.47 -7.55 -0.89
N ALA A 66 -2.80 -8.70 -0.32
CA ALA A 66 -1.86 -9.59 0.34
C ALA A 66 -1.65 -10.88 -0.49
N LYS A 67 -0.55 -11.60 -0.23
CA LYS A 67 -0.31 -12.91 -0.85
C LYS A 67 -1.42 -13.90 -0.46
N ILE A 68 -2.00 -14.62 -1.45
CA ILE A 68 -3.13 -15.52 -1.23
C ILE A 68 -2.86 -16.57 -0.14
N GLN A 69 -1.61 -17.04 0.01
CA GLN A 69 -1.22 -18.01 1.02
C GLN A 69 -1.47 -17.49 2.45
N LEU A 70 -1.34 -16.17 2.68
CA LEU A 70 -1.63 -15.57 3.98
C LEU A 70 -3.12 -15.66 4.33
N MET A 71 -4.00 -15.56 3.33
CA MET A 71 -5.44 -15.69 3.51
C MET A 71 -5.89 -17.13 3.81
N ARG A 72 -5.04 -18.12 3.51
CA ARG A 72 -5.31 -19.56 3.78
C ARG A 72 -4.94 -19.97 5.21
N VAL A 73 -4.19 -19.12 5.95
CA VAL A 73 -3.86 -19.43 7.36
C VAL A 73 -5.12 -19.27 8.20
N PRO A 74 -5.57 -20.34 8.89
CA PRO A 74 -6.74 -20.27 9.77
C PRO A 74 -6.62 -19.10 10.77
N VAL A 75 -7.73 -18.51 11.20
CA VAL A 75 -7.80 -17.36 12.10
C VAL A 75 -7.19 -16.09 11.49
N ILE A 76 -5.93 -16.13 11.04
CA ILE A 76 -5.26 -14.95 10.43
C ILE A 76 -6.01 -14.53 9.16
N GLY A 77 -6.26 -15.46 8.23
CA GLY A 77 -6.98 -15.15 7.00
C GLY A 77 -8.39 -14.62 7.25
N TRP A 78 -9.08 -15.16 8.26
CA TRP A 78 -10.39 -14.67 8.67
C TRP A 78 -10.30 -13.24 9.23
N LEU A 79 -9.36 -12.96 10.14
CA LEU A 79 -9.12 -11.62 10.70
C LEU A 79 -8.80 -10.61 9.60
N LEU A 80 -7.86 -10.96 8.71
CA LEU A 80 -7.43 -10.11 7.60
C LEU A 80 -8.59 -9.83 6.65
N GLY A 81 -9.37 -10.85 6.27
CA GLY A 81 -10.54 -10.69 5.40
C GLY A 81 -11.59 -9.77 6.00
N LYS A 82 -11.89 -9.92 7.30
CA LYS A 82 -12.78 -9.03 8.04
C LYS A 82 -12.27 -7.57 8.09
N ALA A 83 -10.95 -7.38 8.13
CA ALA A 83 -10.32 -6.05 8.09
C ALA A 83 -10.25 -5.44 6.68
N GLY A 84 -10.74 -6.16 5.63
CA GLY A 84 -10.76 -5.67 4.25
C GLY A 84 -9.48 -5.95 3.47
N ILE A 85 -8.67 -6.89 3.94
CA ILE A 85 -7.50 -7.39 3.23
C ILE A 85 -7.95 -8.57 2.36
N PHE A 86 -7.48 -8.63 1.11
CA PHE A 86 -7.82 -9.70 0.18
C PHE A 86 -6.58 -10.29 -0.49
N GLY A 87 -6.69 -11.57 -0.84
CA GLY A 87 -5.59 -12.31 -1.42
C GLY A 87 -5.41 -12.05 -2.91
N VAL A 88 -4.15 -12.08 -3.36
CA VAL A 88 -3.77 -12.11 -4.77
C VAL A 88 -2.81 -13.25 -5.02
N ASP A 89 -3.05 -14.01 -6.08
CA ASP A 89 -2.10 -14.98 -6.60
C ASP A 89 -1.08 -14.25 -7.49
N ARG A 90 0.17 -14.19 -7.01
CA ARG A 90 1.24 -13.45 -7.69
C ARG A 90 1.86 -14.23 -8.86
N GLY A 91 1.55 -15.52 -8.99
CA GLY A 91 2.08 -16.38 -10.05
C GLY A 91 1.34 -16.26 -11.39
N HIS A 92 0.14 -15.71 -11.39
CA HIS A 92 -0.74 -15.63 -12.54
C HIS A 92 -1.50 -14.30 -12.58
N ALA A 93 -2.12 -13.99 -13.73
CA ALA A 93 -3.02 -12.85 -13.84
C ALA A 93 -4.32 -13.11 -13.05
N ASP A 94 -4.35 -12.69 -11.79
CA ASP A 94 -5.49 -12.89 -10.90
C ASP A 94 -6.59 -11.86 -11.20
N MET A 95 -7.51 -12.24 -12.09
CA MET A 95 -8.64 -11.40 -12.49
C MET A 95 -9.62 -11.15 -11.34
N HIS A 96 -9.72 -12.05 -10.36
CA HIS A 96 -10.60 -11.87 -9.21
C HIS A 96 -10.04 -10.79 -8.26
N ALA A 97 -8.76 -10.86 -7.94
CA ALA A 97 -8.07 -9.85 -7.15
C ALA A 97 -8.10 -8.48 -7.86
N ALA A 98 -7.88 -8.45 -9.19
CA ALA A 98 -7.96 -7.21 -9.96
C ALA A 98 -9.37 -6.59 -9.94
N LYS A 99 -10.43 -7.37 -10.12
CA LYS A 99 -11.82 -6.89 -10.01
C LYS A 99 -12.13 -6.36 -8.59
N THR A 100 -11.63 -7.03 -7.57
CA THR A 100 -11.80 -6.62 -6.17
C THR A 100 -11.10 -5.28 -5.91
N ALA A 101 -9.86 -5.10 -6.37
CA ALA A 101 -9.11 -3.85 -6.28
C ALA A 101 -9.85 -2.68 -6.95
N LEU A 102 -10.29 -2.88 -8.20
CA LEU A 102 -11.06 -1.86 -8.93
C LEU A 102 -12.38 -1.50 -8.24
N ARG A 103 -13.07 -2.48 -7.68
CA ARG A 103 -14.30 -2.26 -6.90
C ARG A 103 -14.01 -1.43 -5.66
N CYS A 104 -12.99 -1.79 -4.87
CA CYS A 104 -12.59 -1.04 -3.68
C CYS A 104 -12.32 0.44 -3.99
N LEU A 105 -11.59 0.72 -5.07
CA LEU A 105 -11.31 2.10 -5.48
C LEU A 105 -12.56 2.84 -5.92
N LYS A 106 -13.47 2.21 -6.68
CA LYS A 106 -14.75 2.80 -7.08
C LYS A 106 -15.69 3.08 -5.91
N GLU A 107 -15.59 2.29 -4.85
CA GLU A 107 -16.33 2.47 -3.58
C GLU A 107 -15.72 3.56 -2.67
N GLY A 108 -14.66 4.23 -3.11
CA GLY A 108 -14.04 5.32 -2.36
C GLY A 108 -12.96 4.88 -1.38
N HIS A 109 -12.53 3.62 -1.41
CA HIS A 109 -11.53 3.10 -0.48
C HIS A 109 -10.08 3.33 -0.95
N LYS A 110 -9.16 3.45 -0.01
CA LYS A 110 -7.72 3.49 -0.27
C LYS A 110 -7.18 2.08 -0.44
N LEU A 111 -6.50 1.81 -1.54
CA LEU A 111 -5.91 0.52 -1.87
C LEU A 111 -4.39 0.55 -1.62
N LEU A 112 -3.92 -0.26 -0.68
CA LEU A 112 -2.49 -0.48 -0.46
C LEU A 112 -2.00 -1.61 -1.38
N ILE A 113 -1.02 -1.29 -2.20
CA ILE A 113 -0.33 -2.23 -3.08
C ILE A 113 1.16 -1.92 -3.13
N PHE A 114 1.98 -2.93 -2.95
CA PHE A 114 3.43 -2.81 -3.11
C PHE A 114 3.80 -2.98 -4.58
N PRO A 115 4.32 -1.94 -5.27
CA PRO A 115 4.55 -2.00 -6.71
C PRO A 115 5.63 -3.01 -7.11
N GLU A 116 6.55 -3.34 -6.23
CA GLU A 116 7.57 -4.39 -6.45
C GLU A 116 6.95 -5.79 -6.56
N GLY A 117 5.76 -6.00 -6.02
CA GLY A 117 5.05 -7.29 -6.04
C GLY A 117 5.65 -8.36 -5.12
N THR A 118 6.83 -8.15 -4.57
CA THR A 118 7.51 -9.01 -3.60
C THR A 118 8.31 -8.14 -2.64
N ARG A 119 8.91 -8.74 -1.60
CA ARG A 119 9.89 -8.06 -0.77
C ARG A 119 11.22 -8.02 -1.50
N VAL A 120 11.89 -6.88 -1.43
CA VAL A 120 13.14 -6.58 -2.13
C VAL A 120 14.20 -6.21 -1.10
N GLU A 121 15.42 -6.69 -1.25
CA GLU A 121 16.53 -6.27 -0.42
C GLU A 121 16.98 -4.84 -0.76
N GLU A 122 17.54 -4.13 0.20
CA GLU A 122 17.97 -2.75 0.02
C GLU A 122 19.05 -2.68 -1.08
N GLY A 123 18.80 -1.87 -2.11
CA GLY A 123 19.70 -1.72 -3.26
C GLY A 123 19.43 -2.69 -4.42
N GLU A 124 18.51 -3.62 -4.28
CA GLU A 124 18.09 -4.50 -5.36
C GLU A 124 17.11 -3.78 -6.30
N ASN A 125 17.41 -3.75 -7.59
CA ASN A 125 16.51 -3.20 -8.61
C ASN A 125 15.53 -4.27 -9.10
N VAL A 126 14.27 -4.13 -8.73
CA VAL A 126 13.19 -4.98 -9.23
C VAL A 126 12.25 -4.15 -10.10
N ASP A 127 11.94 -4.68 -11.28
CA ASP A 127 10.96 -4.04 -12.17
C ASP A 127 9.59 -3.94 -11.49
N ALA A 128 9.09 -2.71 -11.37
CA ALA A 128 7.78 -2.45 -10.80
C ALA A 128 6.67 -3.11 -11.62
N LYS A 129 5.72 -3.71 -10.93
CA LYS A 129 4.52 -4.29 -11.55
C LYS A 129 3.54 -3.20 -11.95
N ALA A 130 3.06 -3.25 -13.19
CA ALA A 130 2.10 -2.28 -13.73
C ALA A 130 0.72 -2.25 -13.04
N GLY A 131 0.48 -3.15 -12.09
CA GLY A 131 -0.82 -3.29 -11.41
C GLY A 131 -1.30 -2.02 -10.72
N ALA A 132 -0.43 -1.34 -9.96
CA ALA A 132 -0.77 -0.10 -9.28
C ALA A 132 -1.15 1.01 -10.27
N ALA A 133 -0.35 1.18 -11.32
CA ALA A 133 -0.60 2.12 -12.41
C ALA A 133 -1.95 1.83 -13.11
N MET A 134 -2.18 0.56 -13.47
CA MET A 134 -3.43 0.13 -14.12
C MET A 134 -4.65 0.42 -13.24
N PHE A 135 -4.60 0.21 -11.94
CA PHE A 135 -5.72 0.49 -11.05
C PHE A 135 -5.99 2.00 -10.98
N ALA A 136 -4.96 2.82 -10.81
CA ALA A 136 -5.09 4.27 -10.76
C ALA A 136 -5.65 4.84 -12.08
N THR A 137 -5.09 4.45 -13.22
CA THR A 137 -5.52 4.94 -14.54
C THR A 137 -6.95 4.52 -14.91
N ARG A 138 -7.36 3.30 -14.53
CA ARG A 138 -8.73 2.80 -14.79
C ARG A 138 -9.80 3.42 -13.91
N THR A 139 -9.44 3.90 -12.74
CA THR A 139 -10.40 4.47 -11.79
C THR A 139 -10.30 5.99 -11.67
N GLY A 140 -9.25 6.61 -12.25
CA GLY A 140 -9.03 8.05 -12.20
C GLY A 140 -8.67 8.55 -10.80
N VAL A 141 -8.11 7.68 -9.94
CA VAL A 141 -7.72 8.05 -8.58
C VAL A 141 -6.24 8.40 -8.50
N PRO A 142 -5.82 9.23 -7.51
CA PRO A 142 -4.42 9.55 -7.34
C PRO A 142 -3.60 8.36 -6.83
N ILE A 143 -2.30 8.40 -7.12
CA ILE A 143 -1.28 7.53 -6.55
C ILE A 143 -0.57 8.31 -5.44
N VAL A 144 -0.39 7.66 -4.29
CA VAL A 144 0.36 8.20 -3.15
C VAL A 144 1.64 7.37 -2.99
N PRO A 145 2.81 7.86 -3.40
CA PRO A 145 4.07 7.19 -3.14
C PRO A 145 4.42 7.29 -1.65
N MET A 146 5.01 6.25 -1.09
CA MET A 146 5.47 6.25 0.30
C MET A 146 6.84 5.60 0.42
N TYR A 147 7.61 6.06 1.38
CA TYR A 147 8.89 5.44 1.69
C TYR A 147 8.92 4.92 3.14
N ILE A 148 9.38 3.68 3.29
CA ILE A 148 9.60 3.01 4.56
C ILE A 148 11.07 2.61 4.62
N PRO A 149 11.88 3.08 5.59
CA PRO A 149 13.26 2.67 5.73
C PRO A 149 13.41 1.14 5.81
N ALA A 150 14.41 0.58 5.13
CA ALA A 150 14.68 -0.85 5.20
C ALA A 150 15.10 -1.27 6.61
N GLN A 151 15.96 -0.47 7.24
CA GLN A 151 16.42 -0.70 8.61
C GLN A 151 15.37 -0.23 9.62
N LYS A 152 14.86 -1.17 10.41
CA LYS A 152 13.86 -0.95 11.46
C LYS A 152 14.41 -1.47 12.78
N HIS A 153 14.76 -0.56 13.66
CA HIS A 153 15.34 -0.92 14.95
C HIS A 153 14.26 -1.09 16.03
N TRP A 154 14.47 -2.05 16.90
CA TRP A 154 13.64 -2.25 18.09
C TRP A 154 13.72 -1.04 19.01
N PHE A 155 12.56 -0.61 19.54
CA PHE A 155 12.42 0.50 20.48
C PHE A 155 12.91 1.87 19.95
N ARG A 156 13.20 1.98 18.64
CA ARG A 156 13.54 3.24 17.99
C ARG A 156 12.48 3.63 16.98
N PRO A 157 12.14 4.91 16.87
CA PRO A 157 11.17 5.37 15.90
C PRO A 157 11.62 5.08 14.46
N THR A 158 10.73 4.49 13.67
CA THR A 158 10.88 4.39 12.22
C THR A 158 10.03 5.49 11.57
N THR A 159 10.67 6.39 10.82
CA THR A 159 9.98 7.48 10.13
C THR A 159 9.51 7.00 8.75
N VAL A 160 8.20 6.99 8.55
CA VAL A 160 7.56 6.71 7.27
C VAL A 160 7.28 8.04 6.57
N VAL A 161 7.67 8.17 5.32
CA VAL A 161 7.43 9.39 4.52
C VAL A 161 6.29 9.14 3.54
N ILE A 162 5.27 10.01 3.59
CA ILE A 162 4.12 10.01 2.70
C ILE A 162 4.34 11.13 1.69
N GLY A 163 4.52 10.77 0.42
CA GLY A 163 4.72 11.73 -0.66
C GLY A 163 3.43 12.37 -1.13
N GLU A 164 3.57 13.43 -1.91
CA GLU A 164 2.44 14.13 -2.51
C GLU A 164 1.67 13.20 -3.46
N PRO A 165 0.33 13.19 -3.38
CA PRO A 165 -0.50 12.45 -4.31
C PRO A 165 -0.40 13.05 -5.72
N TYR A 166 -0.40 12.21 -6.74
CA TYR A 166 -0.41 12.66 -8.12
C TYR A 166 -1.32 11.80 -8.99
N TYR A 167 -1.86 12.40 -10.05
CA TYR A 167 -2.65 11.71 -11.05
C TYR A 167 -1.76 11.35 -12.23
N PRO A 168 -1.66 10.05 -12.58
CA PRO A 168 -0.86 9.65 -13.72
C PRO A 168 -1.49 10.18 -15.01
N GLN A 169 -0.67 10.75 -15.90
CA GLN A 169 -1.11 11.25 -17.20
C GLN A 169 -1.11 10.11 -18.21
N ILE A 170 -2.15 10.04 -19.03
CA ILE A 170 -2.30 9.10 -20.13
C ILE A 170 -2.74 9.84 -21.40
N GLN A 171 -2.34 9.34 -22.57
CA GLN A 171 -2.65 10.03 -23.85
C GLN A 171 -4.06 9.77 -24.35
N GLY A 172 -4.66 8.64 -24.00
CA GLY A 172 -5.96 8.21 -24.50
C GLY A 172 -7.02 8.04 -23.41
N ARG A 173 -8.14 7.43 -23.78
CA ARG A 173 -9.20 7.10 -22.80
C ARG A 173 -8.80 5.96 -21.83
N ARG A 174 -7.80 5.15 -22.20
CA ARG A 174 -7.26 4.05 -21.41
C ARG A 174 -5.76 4.00 -21.63
N ALA A 175 -5.02 3.82 -20.53
CA ALA A 175 -3.58 3.61 -20.61
C ALA A 175 -3.24 2.32 -21.36
N THR A 176 -2.24 2.38 -22.21
CA THR A 176 -1.64 1.20 -22.85
C THR A 176 -0.83 0.39 -21.84
N ALA A 177 -0.33 -0.77 -22.24
CA ALA A 177 0.55 -1.58 -21.38
C ALA A 177 1.87 -0.84 -21.11
N GLU A 178 2.41 -0.19 -22.14
CA GLU A 178 3.66 0.60 -22.10
C GLU A 178 3.49 1.81 -21.16
N GLU A 179 2.39 2.57 -21.30
CA GLU A 179 2.09 3.70 -20.40
C GLU A 179 1.97 3.25 -18.95
N ASN A 180 1.26 2.14 -18.67
CA ASN A 180 1.16 1.59 -17.32
C ASN A 180 2.53 1.16 -16.77
N GLN A 181 3.43 0.62 -17.60
CA GLN A 181 4.77 0.25 -17.17
C GLN A 181 5.64 1.48 -16.89
N GLU A 182 5.52 2.55 -17.70
CA GLU A 182 6.23 3.81 -17.43
C GLU A 182 5.73 4.49 -16.15
N ILE A 183 4.41 4.51 -15.92
CA ILE A 183 3.83 4.98 -14.66
C ILE A 183 4.35 4.15 -13.47
N ALA A 184 4.49 2.83 -13.62
CA ALA A 184 5.05 1.98 -12.58
C ALA A 184 6.51 2.35 -12.25
N ARG A 185 7.33 2.65 -13.26
CA ARG A 185 8.69 3.16 -13.05
C ARG A 185 8.70 4.52 -12.36
N GLU A 186 7.77 5.42 -12.74
CA GLU A 186 7.62 6.73 -12.09
C GLU A 186 7.23 6.58 -10.62
N ILE A 187 6.34 5.64 -10.27
CA ILE A 187 6.01 5.32 -8.88
C ILE A 187 7.29 5.01 -8.09
N MET A 188 8.14 4.13 -8.61
CA MET A 188 9.38 3.74 -7.93
C MET A 188 10.36 4.91 -7.82
N ARG A 189 10.53 5.72 -8.87
CA ARG A 189 11.36 6.94 -8.82
C ARG A 189 10.93 7.87 -7.70
N ARG A 190 9.61 8.11 -7.56
CA ARG A 190 9.06 8.96 -6.49
C ARG A 190 9.24 8.35 -5.10
N ILE A 191 9.06 7.04 -4.96
CA ILE A 191 9.32 6.33 -3.70
C ILE A 191 10.79 6.50 -3.27
N HIS A 192 11.73 6.26 -4.20
CA HIS A 192 13.16 6.38 -3.91
C HIS A 192 13.58 7.83 -3.61
N ALA A 193 12.99 8.82 -4.29
CA ALA A 193 13.24 10.23 -4.01
C ALA A 193 12.83 10.62 -2.57
N LEU A 194 11.76 10.03 -2.03
CA LEU A 194 11.34 10.24 -0.64
C LEU A 194 12.35 9.68 0.37
N GLY A 195 13.08 8.62 0.01
CA GLY A 195 14.12 8.03 0.86
C GLY A 195 15.35 8.92 1.05
N GLY A 196 15.57 9.88 0.17
CA GLY A 196 16.64 10.88 0.27
C GLY A 196 16.29 12.12 1.09
N LEU A 197 15.06 12.25 1.57
CA LEU A 197 14.65 13.36 2.43
C LEU A 197 15.24 13.23 3.83
N PRO A 198 15.67 14.33 4.50
CA PRO A 198 16.14 14.29 5.88
C PRO A 198 15.03 13.75 6.79
N GLN A 199 15.41 12.77 7.61
CA GLN A 199 14.53 12.07 8.56
C GLN A 199 14.37 12.83 9.87
#